data_b5b2a9a89ff164bb673dddfe4fe0c3c5
#
_entry.id   b5b2a9a89ff164bb673dddfe4fe0c3c5
#
_cell.length_a   1.000
_cell.length_b   1.000
_cell.length_c   1.000
_cell.angle_alpha   90.00
_cell.angle_beta   90.00
_cell.angle_gamma   90.00
#
_symmetry.space_group_name_H-M   'P 1'
#
loop_
_entity.id
_entity.type
_entity.pdbx_description
1 polymer ?
#
loop_
_entity_poly.entity_id
_entity_poly.type
_entity_poly.pdbx_seq_one_letter_code
_entity_poly.pdbx_strand_id
1 'polypeptide(L)'
;AGLVSEKNYGCIQYLDPIQKANEMTEILKKKEKCDVIICISHLGWNIEGTDDTEVIAASRHIDLVLGGHSHSLFQTLKYRTDLDGKQVPVDQNGKGAIWVGKMTLDIVKNK
;
A
#
# COMPACT_ATOMS: atom_id res chain seq x y z
N ALA A 1 6.72 11.75 9.06
CA ALA A 1 7.16 13.04 9.64
C ALA A 1 8.60 13.00 10.14
N GLY A 2 9.07 11.94 10.76
CA GLY A 2 10.40 11.88 11.40
C GLY A 2 11.62 12.01 10.50
N LEU A 3 11.47 11.86 9.17
CA LEU A 3 12.59 11.92 8.22
C LEU A 3 12.81 13.31 7.61
N VAL A 4 11.87 14.24 7.78
CA VAL A 4 11.92 15.57 7.20
C VAL A 4 11.88 16.59 8.32
N SER A 5 12.77 17.60 8.30
CA SER A 5 12.78 18.62 9.35
C SER A 5 11.52 19.49 9.27
N GLU A 6 11.04 19.92 10.43
CA GLU A 6 9.83 20.73 10.56
C GLU A 6 9.83 21.98 9.69
N LYS A 7 10.98 22.63 9.56
CA LYS A 7 11.10 23.82 8.71
C LYS A 7 10.81 23.56 7.22
N ASN A 8 10.92 22.29 6.78
CA ASN A 8 10.69 21.90 5.41
C ASN A 8 9.24 21.48 5.14
N TYR A 9 8.44 21.21 6.19
CA TYR A 9 7.04 20.81 6.02
C TYR A 9 6.06 21.59 6.90
N GLY A 10 6.49 22.67 7.52
CA GLY A 10 5.70 23.40 8.54
C GLY A 10 4.28 23.83 8.13
N CYS A 11 4.01 23.92 6.82
CA CYS A 11 2.67 24.24 6.30
C CYS A 11 1.90 22.99 5.82
N ILE A 12 2.48 21.81 5.96
CA ILE A 12 1.89 20.54 5.49
C ILE A 12 1.21 19.86 6.66
N GLN A 13 -0.06 19.50 6.47
CA GLN A 13 -0.81 18.71 7.43
C GLN A 13 -0.78 17.23 7.03
N TYR A 14 -0.35 16.37 7.96
CA TYR A 14 -0.40 14.92 7.79
C TYR A 14 -1.76 14.40 8.19
N LEU A 15 -2.37 13.60 7.32
CA LEU A 15 -3.67 12.99 7.55
C LEU A 15 -3.48 11.50 7.84
N ASP A 16 -4.48 10.87 8.46
CA ASP A 16 -4.45 9.44 8.76
C ASP A 16 -4.40 8.65 7.43
N PRO A 17 -3.32 7.87 7.19
CA PRO A 17 -3.18 7.12 5.94
C PRO A 17 -4.24 6.03 5.77
N ILE A 18 -4.68 5.40 6.85
CA ILE A 18 -5.74 4.36 6.80
C ILE A 18 -7.05 4.99 6.33
N GLN A 19 -7.43 6.10 6.96
CA GLN A 19 -8.65 6.81 6.59
C GLN A 19 -8.62 7.26 5.13
N LYS A 20 -7.50 7.85 4.70
CA LYS A 20 -7.38 8.36 3.33
C LYS A 20 -7.31 7.25 2.29
N ALA A 21 -6.64 6.16 2.58
CA ALA A 21 -6.63 5.00 1.71
C ALA A 21 -8.05 4.44 1.52
N ASN A 22 -8.82 4.33 2.60
CA ASN A 22 -10.20 3.84 2.53
C ASN A 22 -11.12 4.79 1.79
N GLU A 23 -11.04 6.10 2.02
CA GLU A 23 -11.80 7.11 1.27
C GLU A 23 -11.52 7.01 -0.22
N MET A 24 -10.25 6.95 -0.60
CA MET A 24 -9.85 6.93 -2.00
C MET A 24 -10.23 5.62 -2.69
N THR A 25 -10.01 4.48 -2.05
CA THR A 25 -10.36 3.18 -2.65
C THR A 25 -11.86 2.99 -2.79
N GLU A 26 -12.65 3.57 -1.88
CA GLU A 26 -14.11 3.60 -2.00
C GLU A 26 -14.55 4.37 -3.26
N ILE A 27 -13.95 5.54 -3.49
CA ILE A 27 -14.20 6.35 -4.69
C ILE A 27 -13.83 5.57 -5.95
N LEU A 28 -12.63 4.99 -5.97
CA LEU A 28 -12.14 4.23 -7.12
C LEU A 28 -13.03 3.02 -7.42
N LYS A 29 -13.51 2.33 -6.40
CA LYS A 29 -14.33 1.14 -6.59
C LYS A 29 -15.76 1.46 -7.02
N LYS A 30 -16.41 2.41 -6.34
CA LYS A 30 -17.84 2.66 -6.50
C LYS A 30 -18.17 3.76 -7.49
N LYS A 31 -17.41 4.85 -7.51
CA LYS A 31 -17.64 5.97 -8.41
C LYS A 31 -16.94 5.76 -9.75
N GLU A 32 -15.65 5.44 -9.72
CA GLU A 32 -14.83 5.29 -10.93
C GLU A 32 -14.90 3.88 -11.53
N LYS A 33 -15.49 2.92 -10.83
CA LYS A 33 -15.70 1.53 -11.30
C LYS A 33 -14.41 0.81 -11.67
N CYS A 34 -13.33 1.07 -10.94
CA CYS A 34 -12.05 0.40 -11.18
C CYS A 34 -12.14 -1.10 -10.87
N ASP A 35 -11.62 -1.91 -11.77
CA ASP A 35 -11.58 -3.38 -11.61
C ASP A 35 -10.41 -3.84 -10.74
N VAL A 36 -9.29 -3.12 -10.79
CA VAL A 36 -8.08 -3.40 -10.01
C VAL A 36 -7.61 -2.13 -9.35
N ILE A 37 -7.32 -2.18 -8.05
CA ILE A 37 -6.83 -1.05 -7.28
C ILE A 37 -5.48 -1.42 -6.68
N ILE A 38 -4.44 -0.68 -7.07
CA ILE A 38 -3.07 -0.88 -6.61
C ILE A 38 -2.69 0.28 -5.69
N CYS A 39 -2.21 -0.05 -4.50
CA CYS A 39 -1.70 0.93 -3.56
C CYS A 39 -0.18 1.03 -3.69
N ILE A 40 0.30 2.21 -4.02
CA ILE A 40 1.74 2.52 -4.01
C ILE A 40 2.03 3.24 -2.70
N SER A 41 2.82 2.62 -1.84
CA SER A 41 3.00 3.07 -0.47
C SER A 41 4.47 3.33 -0.12
N HIS A 42 4.70 4.23 0.82
CA HIS A 42 6.01 4.42 1.45
C HIS A 42 5.88 4.42 2.99
N LEU A 43 4.99 3.59 3.53
CA LEU A 43 4.76 3.49 4.98
C LEU A 43 5.68 2.47 5.65
N GLY A 44 6.10 1.45 4.93
CA GLY A 44 6.97 0.40 5.45
C GLY A 44 6.22 -0.91 5.74
N TRP A 45 6.98 -1.90 6.16
CA TRP A 45 6.50 -3.25 6.45
C TRP A 45 6.99 -3.71 7.82
N ASN A 46 6.06 -4.05 8.71
CA ASN A 46 6.34 -4.51 10.08
C ASN A 46 7.25 -3.53 10.84
N ILE A 47 6.94 -2.24 10.77
CA ILE A 47 7.66 -1.21 11.51
C ILE A 47 6.76 -0.56 12.55
N GLU A 48 7.36 0.21 13.45
CA GLU A 48 6.63 0.99 14.43
C GLU A 48 5.81 2.10 13.77
N GLY A 49 4.60 2.32 14.26
CA GLY A 49 3.66 3.28 13.70
C GLY A 49 2.77 2.64 12.63
N THR A 50 2.02 3.45 11.90
CA THR A 50 1.14 2.97 10.83
C THR A 50 1.98 2.52 9.63
N ASP A 51 1.85 1.26 9.26
CA ASP A 51 2.56 0.66 8.14
C ASP A 51 1.59 -0.02 7.15
N ASP A 52 2.15 -0.64 6.12
CA ASP A 52 1.35 -1.30 5.07
C ASP A 52 0.49 -2.44 5.63
N THR A 53 0.95 -3.13 6.67
CA THR A 53 0.18 -4.23 7.29
C THR A 53 -1.11 -3.72 7.90
N GLU A 54 -1.06 -2.57 8.56
CA GLU A 54 -2.25 -1.96 9.18
C GLU A 54 -3.20 -1.39 8.14
N VAL A 55 -2.67 -0.75 7.09
CA VAL A 55 -3.50 -0.22 6.00
C VAL A 55 -4.27 -1.35 5.33
N ILE A 56 -3.62 -2.46 5.03
CA ILE A 56 -4.27 -3.62 4.42
C ILE A 56 -5.34 -4.21 5.35
N ALA A 57 -4.99 -4.45 6.62
CA ALA A 57 -5.91 -5.05 7.58
C ALA A 57 -7.18 -4.23 7.77
N ALA A 58 -7.12 -2.91 7.59
CA ALA A 58 -8.24 -2.00 7.72
C ALA A 58 -8.91 -1.66 6.38
N SER A 59 -8.52 -2.30 5.27
CA SER A 59 -9.00 -2.00 3.92
C SER A 59 -9.98 -3.07 3.39
N ARG A 60 -10.66 -2.75 2.29
CA ARG A 60 -11.57 -3.68 1.59
C ARG A 60 -11.31 -3.80 0.09
N HIS A 61 -10.75 -2.77 -0.51
CA HIS A 61 -10.73 -2.65 -1.98
C HIS A 61 -9.34 -2.64 -2.59
N ILE A 62 -8.29 -2.80 -1.78
CA ILE A 62 -6.92 -2.87 -2.28
C ILE A 62 -6.63 -4.28 -2.79
N ASP A 63 -6.17 -4.39 -4.03
CA ASP A 63 -5.85 -5.68 -4.65
C ASP A 63 -4.37 -6.02 -4.59
N LEU A 64 -3.50 -5.01 -4.49
CA LEU A 64 -2.05 -5.17 -4.46
C LEU A 64 -1.42 -3.96 -3.79
N VAL A 65 -0.37 -4.18 -3.01
CA VAL A 65 0.46 -3.10 -2.43
C VAL A 65 1.89 -3.21 -2.96
N LEU A 66 2.40 -2.11 -3.49
CA LEU A 66 3.81 -1.94 -3.82
C LEU A 66 4.39 -0.96 -2.79
N GLY A 67 5.20 -1.50 -1.88
CA GLY A 67 5.66 -0.78 -0.71
C GLY A 67 7.10 -0.29 -0.78
N GLY A 68 7.51 0.45 0.25
CA GLY A 68 8.85 0.99 0.40
C GLY A 68 9.16 1.32 1.85
N HIS A 69 10.08 2.24 2.09
CA HIS A 69 10.47 2.81 3.38
C HIS A 69 11.29 1.87 4.28
N SER A 70 10.84 0.67 4.58
CA SER A 70 11.54 -0.27 5.47
C SER A 70 12.75 -0.94 4.81
N HIS A 71 12.99 -0.66 3.53
CA HIS A 71 14.07 -1.25 2.74
C HIS A 71 14.03 -2.79 2.69
N SER A 72 12.85 -3.35 2.89
CA SER A 72 12.66 -4.81 2.86
C SER A 72 12.81 -5.34 1.44
N LEU A 73 13.51 -6.46 1.30
CA LEU A 73 13.61 -7.16 0.02
C LEU A 73 12.78 -8.44 0.12
N PHE A 74 11.68 -8.48 -0.62
CA PHE A 74 10.84 -9.67 -0.67
C PHE A 74 11.21 -10.50 -1.90
N GLN A 75 11.83 -11.65 -1.66
CA GLN A 75 12.14 -12.60 -2.74
C GLN A 75 10.89 -13.35 -3.19
N THR A 76 9.87 -13.41 -2.33
CA THR A 76 8.54 -13.94 -2.65
C THR A 76 7.51 -12.96 -2.12
N LEU A 77 6.32 -12.93 -2.72
CA LEU A 77 5.25 -12.06 -2.27
C LEU A 77 4.88 -12.33 -0.82
N LYS A 78 4.65 -11.27 -0.07
CA LYS A 78 4.03 -11.32 1.25
C LYS A 78 2.53 -11.06 1.09
N TYR A 79 1.75 -11.52 2.05
CA TYR A 79 0.30 -11.36 2.03
C TYR A 79 -0.19 -10.88 3.38
N ARG A 80 -1.25 -10.09 3.35
CA ARG A 80 -2.02 -9.72 4.54
C ARG A 80 -3.50 -9.83 4.22
N THR A 81 -4.28 -10.19 5.24
CA THR A 81 -5.72 -10.34 5.11
C THR A 81 -6.40 -9.00 5.33
N ASP A 82 -7.31 -8.63 4.43
CA ASP A 82 -8.12 -7.43 4.58
C ASP A 82 -9.38 -7.69 5.41
N LEU A 83 -10.26 -6.67 5.51
CA LEU A 83 -11.49 -6.77 6.29
C LEU A 83 -12.48 -7.82 5.76
N ASP A 84 -12.40 -8.16 4.48
CA ASP A 84 -13.27 -9.14 3.83
C ASP A 84 -12.66 -10.54 3.78
N GLY A 85 -11.50 -10.75 4.41
CA GLY A 85 -10.81 -12.03 4.42
C GLY A 85 -9.99 -12.30 3.17
N LYS A 86 -9.85 -11.30 2.28
CA LYS A 86 -9.06 -11.44 1.06
C LYS A 86 -7.58 -11.31 1.37
N GLN A 87 -6.75 -12.17 0.77
CA GLN A 87 -5.29 -12.09 0.87
C GLN A 87 -4.77 -11.06 -0.14
N VAL A 88 -4.19 -9.98 0.37
CA VAL A 88 -3.64 -8.90 -0.45
C VAL A 88 -2.13 -9.07 -0.58
N PRO A 89 -1.60 -9.25 -1.79
CA PRO A 89 -0.16 -9.38 -2.00
C PRO A 89 0.56 -8.05 -1.83
N VAL A 90 1.78 -8.13 -1.29
CA VAL A 90 2.66 -6.98 -1.06
C VAL A 90 4.05 -7.31 -1.57
N ASP A 91 4.68 -6.37 -2.24
CA ASP A 91 6.06 -6.47 -2.67
C ASP A 91 6.88 -5.24 -2.27
N GLN A 92 8.14 -5.46 -1.94
CA GLN A 92 9.17 -4.44 -1.73
C GLN A 92 10.49 -4.91 -2.31
N ASN A 93 11.26 -4.00 -2.90
CA ASN A 93 12.48 -4.31 -3.65
C ASN A 93 13.74 -3.73 -3.01
N GLY A 94 13.84 -3.72 -1.68
CA GLY A 94 15.04 -3.26 -0.97
C GLY A 94 15.23 -1.76 -1.08
N LYS A 95 16.44 -1.33 -1.39
CA LYS A 95 16.80 0.10 -1.48
C LYS A 95 17.85 0.34 -2.55
N GLY A 96 18.04 1.63 -2.89
CA GLY A 96 19.13 2.08 -3.75
C GLY A 96 19.04 1.65 -5.20
N ALA A 97 17.87 1.25 -5.67
CA ALA A 97 17.62 0.79 -7.04
C ALA A 97 18.53 -0.39 -7.47
N ILE A 98 18.96 -1.22 -6.50
CA ILE A 98 19.75 -2.43 -6.75
C ILE A 98 18.87 -3.52 -7.38
N TRP A 99 17.61 -3.60 -6.97
CA TRP A 99 16.66 -4.62 -7.39
C TRP A 99 15.49 -4.00 -8.14
N VAL A 100 14.99 -4.72 -9.15
CA VAL A 100 13.77 -4.36 -9.87
C VAL A 100 12.80 -5.51 -9.75
N GLY A 101 11.60 -5.22 -9.27
CA GLY A 101 10.50 -6.18 -9.21
C GLY A 101 9.68 -6.11 -10.49
N LYS A 102 9.31 -7.27 -11.02
CA LYS A 102 8.33 -7.38 -12.11
C LYS A 102 7.19 -8.24 -11.64
N MET A 103 5.99 -7.71 -11.70
CA MET A 103 4.77 -8.43 -11.33
C MET A 103 3.84 -8.51 -12.51
N THR A 104 3.31 -9.71 -12.75
CA THR A 104 2.30 -9.94 -13.78
C THR A 104 0.96 -10.21 -13.10
N LEU A 105 -0.07 -9.48 -13.51
CA LEU A 105 -1.43 -9.65 -13.02
C LEU A 105 -2.28 -10.24 -14.14
N ASP A 106 -2.88 -11.39 -13.88
CA ASP A 106 -3.84 -12.00 -14.80
C ASP A 106 -5.25 -11.57 -14.37
N ILE A 107 -5.92 -10.81 -15.21
CA ILE A 107 -7.24 -10.29 -14.93
C ILE A 107 -8.26 -11.06 -15.75
N VAL A 108 -9.18 -11.73 -15.04
CA VAL A 108 -10.23 -12.51 -15.67
C VAL A 108 -11.59 -11.86 -15.37
N LYS A 109 -12.38 -11.64 -16.41
CA LYS A 109 -13.72 -11.07 -16.24
C LYS A 109 -14.67 -12.14 -15.73
N ASN A 110 -15.23 -11.89 -14.56
CA ASN A 110 -16.30 -12.73 -14.02
C ASN A 110 -17.63 -12.40 -14.71
N LYS A 111 -18.35 -13.43 -15.08
CA LYS A 111 -19.65 -13.27 -15.68
C LYS A 111 -20.74 -13.07 -14.62
#